data_d05e838d65ac82677cd998b63a10e639
#
_entry.id   d05e838d65ac82677cd998b63a10e639
#
_cell.length_a   1.000
_cell.length_b   1.000
_cell.length_c   1.000
_cell.angle_alpha   90.00
_cell.angle_beta   90.00
_cell.angle_gamma   90.00
#
_symmetry.space_group_name_H-M   'P 1'
#
loop_
_entity.id
_entity.type
_entity.pdbx_description
1 polymer ?
#
loop_
_entity_poly.entity_id
_entity_poly.type
_entity_poly.pdbx_seq_one_letter_code
_entity_poly.pdbx_strand_id
1 'polypeptide(L)'
;LDNKKNEVIKLALNIAESITRKSLDRNDSMNDLIEEAFKISKGEESIILRSNSFHIDELKKNCERWKLSYAIKNEIFVISDDSMEPGNAILEKPSGIVKVGVDVGMEQVKKAILA
;
A
#
# COMPACT_ATOMS: atom_id res chain seq x y z
N LEU A 1 -8.45 10.25 32.56
CA LEU A 1 -8.49 11.32 32.06
C LEU A 1 -8.83 11.23 30.70
N ASP A 2 -8.45 10.73 30.07
CA ASP A 2 -8.63 10.89 28.78
C ASP A 2 -9.11 9.78 27.97
N ASN A 3 -9.87 8.81 28.57
CA ASN A 3 -10.57 7.79 27.84
C ASN A 3 -11.54 8.37 26.81
N LYS A 4 -12.31 9.41 27.21
CA LYS A 4 -13.21 10.08 26.28
C LYS A 4 -12.47 10.78 25.15
N LYS A 5 -11.37 11.44 25.48
CA LYS A 5 -10.55 12.11 24.47
C LYS A 5 -9.97 11.10 23.48
N ASN A 6 -9.44 9.97 23.99
CA ASN A 6 -8.91 8.92 23.14
C ASN A 6 -9.99 8.26 22.30
N GLU A 7 -11.19 8.09 22.85
CA GLU A 7 -12.33 7.57 22.09
C GLU A 7 -12.72 8.48 20.93
N VAL A 8 -12.75 9.79 21.18
CA VAL A 8 -13.06 10.79 20.12
C VAL A 8 -11.98 10.74 19.04
N ILE A 9 -10.71 10.68 19.44
CA ILE A 9 -9.61 10.59 18.48
C ILE A 9 -9.72 9.30 17.65
N LYS A 10 -10.00 8.17 18.29
CA LYS A 10 -10.17 6.89 17.58
C LYS A 10 -11.32 6.95 16.58
N LEU A 11 -12.43 7.55 16.97
CA LEU A 11 -13.57 7.72 16.07
C LEU A 11 -13.19 8.59 14.87
N ALA A 12 -12.51 9.69 15.11
CA ALA A 12 -12.07 10.58 14.03
C ALA A 12 -11.11 9.87 13.07
N LEU A 13 -10.19 9.07 13.61
CA LEU A 13 -9.26 8.29 12.79
C LEU A 13 -9.98 7.22 11.98
N ASN A 14 -10.99 6.57 12.57
CA ASN A 14 -11.76 5.56 11.85
C ASN A 14 -12.56 6.18 10.70
N ILE A 15 -13.10 7.38 10.90
CA ILE A 15 -13.80 8.11 9.85
C ILE A 15 -12.81 8.49 8.73
N ALA A 16 -11.66 9.02 9.09
CA ALA A 16 -10.62 9.38 8.13
C ALA A 16 -10.15 8.16 7.32
N GLU A 17 -9.96 7.02 7.99
CA GLU A 17 -9.60 5.78 7.34
C GLU A 17 -10.67 5.34 6.33
N SER A 18 -11.93 5.42 6.72
CA SER A 18 -13.04 5.05 5.84
C SER A 18 -13.09 5.94 4.59
N ILE A 19 -12.88 7.24 4.75
CA ILE A 19 -12.82 8.17 3.63
C ILE A 19 -11.65 7.85 2.71
N THR A 20 -10.48 7.60 3.29
CA THR A 20 -9.27 7.28 2.54
C THR A 20 -9.44 5.99 1.76
N ARG A 21 -10.03 4.95 2.37
CA ARG A 21 -10.30 3.69 1.66
C ARG A 21 -11.20 3.90 0.46
N LYS A 22 -12.26 4.67 0.61
CA LYS A 22 -13.17 4.97 -0.51
C LYS A 22 -12.46 5.71 -1.62
N SER A 23 -11.56 6.60 -1.28
CA SER A 23 -10.75 7.30 -2.27
C SER A 23 -9.81 6.35 -3.01
N LEU A 24 -9.17 5.42 -2.30
CA LEU A 24 -8.25 4.44 -2.89
C LEU A 24 -8.96 3.35 -3.69
N ASP A 25 -10.25 3.12 -3.44
CA ASP A 25 -11.04 2.23 -4.26
C ASP A 25 -11.27 2.78 -5.67
N ARG A 26 -10.92 4.03 -5.91
CA ARG A 26 -11.05 4.66 -7.21
C ARG A 26 -9.71 4.72 -7.91
N ASN A 27 -9.43 3.69 -8.76
CA ASN A 27 -8.38 3.81 -9.77
C ASN A 27 -6.96 4.08 -9.28
N ASP A 28 -6.38 5.16 -9.72
CA ASP A 28 -4.94 5.39 -9.79
C ASP A 28 -4.24 5.67 -8.47
N SER A 29 -4.99 5.85 -7.38
CA SER A 29 -4.39 6.19 -6.08
C SER A 29 -3.47 5.11 -5.55
N MET A 30 -3.75 3.84 -5.85
CA MET A 30 -2.87 2.75 -5.47
C MET A 30 -1.53 2.80 -6.20
N ASN A 31 -1.54 3.27 -7.46
CA ASN A 31 -0.31 3.37 -8.23
C ASN A 31 0.69 4.31 -7.57
N ASP A 32 0.22 5.44 -7.03
CA ASP A 32 1.09 6.40 -6.37
C ASP A 32 1.71 5.81 -5.10
N LEU A 33 0.92 5.08 -4.31
CA LEU A 33 1.43 4.41 -3.11
C LEU A 33 2.47 3.35 -3.44
N ILE A 34 2.22 2.58 -4.48
CA ILE A 34 3.13 1.52 -4.91
C ILE A 34 4.42 2.11 -5.46
N GLU A 35 4.35 3.25 -6.16
CA GLU A 35 5.55 3.91 -6.67
C GLU A 35 6.49 4.34 -5.55
N GLU A 36 5.98 4.74 -4.39
CA GLU A 36 6.83 5.04 -3.25
C GLU A 36 7.66 3.82 -2.84
N ALA A 37 7.07 2.63 -2.88
CA ALA A 37 7.79 1.41 -2.58
C ALA A 37 8.81 1.06 -3.67
N PHE A 38 8.50 1.33 -4.93
CA PHE A 38 9.45 1.10 -6.02
C PHE A 38 10.65 2.05 -5.95
N LYS A 39 10.46 3.27 -5.48
CA LYS A 39 11.57 4.21 -5.33
C LYS A 39 12.66 3.67 -4.43
N ILE A 40 12.29 2.96 -3.38
CA ILE A 40 13.26 2.34 -2.46
C ILE A 40 13.67 0.93 -2.88
N SER A 41 13.21 0.48 -4.04
CA SER A 41 13.47 -0.86 -4.56
C SER A 41 14.23 -0.85 -5.89
N LYS A 42 14.85 0.27 -6.23
CA LYS A 42 15.59 0.41 -7.48
C LYS A 42 16.66 -0.66 -7.61
N GLY A 43 16.75 -1.25 -8.78
CA GLY A 43 17.80 -2.22 -9.12
C GLY A 43 17.61 -3.60 -8.53
N GLU A 44 16.49 -3.89 -7.89
CA GLU A 44 16.24 -5.23 -7.36
C GLU A 44 16.18 -6.27 -8.47
N GLU A 45 16.58 -7.49 -8.14
CA GLU A 45 16.59 -8.60 -9.11
C GLU A 45 15.17 -8.98 -9.53
N SER A 46 14.26 -9.04 -8.58
CA SER A 46 12.88 -9.44 -8.83
C SER A 46 11.95 -8.82 -7.78
N ILE A 47 10.70 -8.64 -8.15
CA ILE A 47 9.67 -8.15 -7.25
C ILE A 47 8.40 -8.98 -7.43
N ILE A 48 7.80 -9.37 -6.31
CA ILE A 48 6.45 -9.92 -6.27
C ILE A 48 5.57 -8.86 -5.63
N LEU A 49 4.55 -8.44 -6.36
CA LEU A 49 3.60 -7.42 -5.91
C LEU A 49 2.28 -8.11 -5.57
N ARG A 50 1.91 -8.10 -4.29
CA ARG A 50 0.64 -8.67 -3.82
C ARG A 50 -0.35 -7.59 -3.48
N SER A 51 -1.58 -7.78 -3.88
CA SER A 51 -2.67 -6.87 -3.52
C SER A 51 -4.02 -7.58 -3.65
N ASN A 52 -5.07 -6.94 -3.16
CA ASN A 52 -6.42 -7.43 -3.36
C ASN A 52 -6.74 -7.52 -4.87
N SER A 53 -7.53 -8.50 -5.26
CA SER A 53 -7.91 -8.72 -6.67
C SER A 53 -8.52 -7.49 -7.33
N PHE A 54 -9.14 -6.62 -6.55
CA PHE A 54 -9.70 -5.36 -7.04
C PHE A 54 -8.67 -4.50 -7.78
N HIS A 55 -7.40 -4.54 -7.36
CA HIS A 55 -6.35 -3.68 -7.91
C HIS A 55 -5.50 -4.35 -8.99
N ILE A 56 -5.66 -5.66 -9.20
CA ILE A 56 -4.69 -6.44 -9.97
C ILE A 56 -4.58 -6.00 -11.43
N ASP A 57 -5.70 -5.76 -12.09
CA ASP A 57 -5.67 -5.38 -13.51
C ASP A 57 -4.94 -4.05 -13.71
N GLU A 58 -5.21 -3.09 -12.84
CA GLU A 58 -4.57 -1.79 -12.91
C GLU A 58 -3.06 -1.90 -12.62
N LEU A 59 -2.68 -2.72 -11.64
CA LEU A 59 -1.28 -2.92 -11.32
C LEU A 59 -0.53 -3.58 -12.46
N LYS A 60 -1.13 -4.57 -13.10
CA LYS A 60 -0.50 -5.24 -14.26
C LYS A 60 -0.24 -4.28 -15.40
N LYS A 61 -1.09 -3.30 -15.62
CA LYS A 61 -0.90 -2.32 -16.68
C LYS A 61 0.35 -1.46 -16.49
N ASN A 62 0.80 -1.29 -15.24
CA ASN A 62 1.92 -0.42 -14.93
C ASN A 62 3.25 -1.16 -14.75
N CYS A 63 3.24 -2.50 -14.76
CA CYS A 63 4.44 -3.28 -14.45
C CYS A 63 5.61 -2.99 -15.41
N GLU A 64 5.36 -2.92 -16.71
CA GLU A 64 6.43 -2.65 -17.67
C GLU A 64 7.04 -1.26 -17.45
N ARG A 65 6.22 -0.27 -17.18
CA ARG A 65 6.68 1.08 -16.87
C ARG A 65 7.54 1.10 -15.60
N TRP A 66 7.08 0.43 -14.56
CA TRP A 66 7.82 0.36 -13.29
C TRP A 66 9.13 -0.40 -13.44
N LYS A 67 9.12 -1.50 -14.19
CA LYS A 67 10.33 -2.27 -14.44
C LYS A 67 11.42 -1.39 -15.08
N LEU A 68 11.04 -0.60 -16.06
CA LEU A 68 11.97 0.30 -16.75
C LEU A 68 12.37 1.48 -15.85
N SER A 69 11.41 2.12 -15.23
CA SER A 69 11.65 3.34 -14.45
C SER A 69 12.52 3.09 -13.22
N TYR A 70 12.42 1.92 -12.63
CA TYR A 70 13.13 1.59 -11.39
C TYR A 70 14.20 0.53 -11.58
N ALA A 71 14.54 0.21 -12.82
CA ALA A 71 15.62 -0.72 -13.16
C ALA A 71 15.50 -2.08 -12.48
N ILE A 72 14.29 -2.63 -12.46
CA ILE A 72 14.07 -3.99 -11.97
C ILE A 72 14.59 -4.97 -13.03
N LYS A 73 15.48 -5.87 -12.63
CA LYS A 73 16.24 -6.69 -13.59
C LYS A 73 15.40 -7.77 -14.24
N ASN A 74 14.52 -8.40 -13.47
CA ASN A 74 13.64 -9.45 -13.97
C ASN A 74 12.18 -8.97 -13.94
N GLU A 75 11.26 -9.89 -14.19
CA GLU A 75 9.85 -9.54 -14.23
C GLU A 75 9.31 -9.12 -12.87
N ILE A 76 8.33 -8.24 -12.87
CA ILE A 76 7.50 -7.94 -11.72
C ILE A 76 6.29 -8.87 -11.79
N PHE A 77 6.15 -9.74 -10.79
CA PHE A 77 5.00 -10.65 -10.72
C PHE A 77 3.91 -10.01 -9.86
N VAL A 78 2.70 -9.98 -10.38
CA VAL A 78 1.54 -9.44 -9.66
C VAL A 78 0.67 -10.60 -9.24
N ILE A 79 0.43 -10.73 -7.94
CA ILE A 79 -0.34 -11.83 -7.36
C ILE A 79 -1.52 -11.25 -6.59
N SER A 80 -2.73 -11.76 -6.88
CA SER A 80 -3.90 -11.39 -6.11
C SER A 80 -3.94 -12.14 -4.78
N ASP A 81 -4.34 -11.45 -3.73
CA ASP A 81 -4.48 -12.00 -2.39
C ASP A 81 -5.69 -11.34 -1.74
N ASP A 82 -6.82 -12.04 -1.77
CA ASP A 82 -8.08 -11.50 -1.27
C ASP A 82 -8.19 -11.57 0.26
N SER A 83 -7.20 -12.15 0.94
CA SER A 83 -7.07 -12.00 2.38
C SER A 83 -6.61 -10.58 2.76
N MET A 84 -6.04 -9.86 1.81
CA MET A 84 -5.68 -8.45 2.01
C MET A 84 -6.87 -7.56 1.71
N GLU A 85 -7.10 -6.56 2.57
CA GLU A 85 -8.12 -5.56 2.29
C GLU A 85 -7.71 -4.69 1.10
N PRO A 86 -8.66 -4.21 0.29
CA PRO A 86 -8.34 -3.22 -0.76
C PRO A 86 -7.64 -2.00 -0.18
N GLY A 87 -6.84 -1.34 -0.99
CA GLY A 87 -6.09 -0.17 -0.56
C GLY A 87 -4.74 -0.50 0.06
N ASN A 88 -4.30 -1.75 -0.04
CA ASN A 88 -3.03 -2.21 0.51
C ASN A 88 -2.26 -3.02 -0.52
N ALA A 89 -0.95 -3.05 -0.40
CA ALA A 89 -0.09 -3.89 -1.21
C ALA A 89 1.18 -4.28 -0.45
N ILE A 90 1.79 -5.36 -0.88
CA ILE A 90 3.06 -5.84 -0.36
C ILE A 90 4.00 -6.04 -1.53
N LEU A 91 5.19 -5.44 -1.46
CA LEU A 91 6.28 -5.73 -2.38
C LEU A 91 7.24 -6.69 -1.69
N GLU A 92 7.37 -7.87 -2.26
CA GLU A 92 8.37 -8.85 -1.82
C GLU A 92 9.58 -8.78 -2.76
N LYS A 93 10.75 -8.58 -2.20
CA LYS A 93 12.00 -8.48 -2.95
C LYS A 93 13.10 -9.23 -2.21
N PRO A 94 14.21 -9.57 -2.87
CA PRO A 94 15.27 -10.34 -2.21
C PRO A 94 15.79 -9.72 -0.92
N SER A 95 15.81 -8.38 -0.84
CA SER A 95 16.31 -7.68 0.34
C SER A 95 15.27 -7.54 1.46
N GLY A 96 14.02 -7.92 1.24
CA GLY A 96 12.99 -7.84 2.26
C GLY A 96 11.61 -7.51 1.70
N ILE A 97 10.71 -7.10 2.59
CA ILE A 97 9.32 -6.83 2.29
C ILE A 97 9.01 -5.37 2.58
N VAL A 98 8.29 -4.73 1.66
CA VAL A 98 7.76 -3.37 1.86
C VAL A 98 6.26 -3.43 1.83
N LYS A 99 5.63 -2.96 2.90
CA LYS A 99 4.16 -2.87 2.98
C LYS A 99 3.75 -1.43 2.75
N VAL A 100 2.75 -1.23 1.89
CA VAL A 100 2.21 0.10 1.60
C VAL A 100 0.69 0.06 1.66
N GLY A 101 0.09 1.19 1.91
CA GLY A 101 -1.36 1.31 1.85
C GLY A 101 -1.98 1.96 3.06
N VAL A 102 -3.32 1.95 3.06
CA VAL A 102 -4.14 2.60 4.07
C VAL A 102 -3.86 2.05 5.46
N ASP A 103 -3.78 0.74 5.62
CA ASP A 103 -3.63 0.13 6.94
C ASP A 103 -2.30 0.48 7.58
N VAL A 104 -1.23 0.46 6.80
CA VAL A 104 0.11 0.83 7.30
C VAL A 104 0.14 2.30 7.70
N GLY A 105 -0.38 3.17 6.83
CA GLY A 105 -0.41 4.61 7.09
C GLY A 105 -1.24 4.94 8.32
N MET A 106 -2.42 4.36 8.45
CA MET A 106 -3.29 4.60 9.59
C MET A 106 -2.70 4.06 10.89
N GLU A 107 -2.03 2.92 10.85
CA GLU A 107 -1.35 2.40 12.01
C GLU A 107 -0.29 3.36 12.54
N GLN A 108 0.52 3.92 11.64
CA GLN A 108 1.54 4.90 12.00
C GLN A 108 0.93 6.18 12.59
N VAL A 109 -0.15 6.68 11.99
CA VAL A 109 -0.85 7.85 12.49
C VAL A 109 -1.40 7.60 13.89
N LYS A 110 -2.04 6.45 14.10
CA LYS A 110 -2.58 6.07 15.41
C LYS A 110 -1.48 5.97 16.47
N LYS A 111 -0.34 5.39 16.13
CA LYS A 111 0.81 5.32 17.04
C LYS A 111 1.31 6.70 17.43
N ALA A 112 1.40 7.61 16.48
CA ALA A 112 1.87 8.96 16.73
C ALA A 112 0.92 9.77 17.62
N ILE A 113 -0.39 9.58 17.46
CA ILE A 113 -1.40 10.37 18.17
C ILE A 113 -1.77 9.75 19.51
N LEU A 114 -1.85 8.42 19.60
CA LEU A 114 -2.35 7.71 20.77
C LEU A 114 -1.26 7.18 21.70
N ALA A 115 -0.01 7.36 21.33
CA ALA A 115 1.13 6.87 22.12
C ALA A 115 1.31 7.64 23.46
#